data_5ebd5aef7a16f006b438e5d300a826c1
#
_entry.id   5ebd5aef7a16f006b438e5d300a826c1
#
_cell.length_a   1.000
_cell.length_b   1.000
_cell.length_c   1.000
_cell.angle_alpha   90.00
_cell.angle_beta   90.00
_cell.angle_gamma   90.00
#
_symmetry.space_group_name_H-M   'P 1'
#
loop_
_entity.id
_entity.type
_entity.pdbx_description
1 polymer ?
#
loop_
_entity_poly.entity_id
_entity_poly.type
_entity_poly.pdbx_seq_one_letter_code
_entity_poly.pdbx_strand_id
1 'polypeptide(L)'
;LSTIESDEVTPDRRFRARVDDAIREGLKALGYYQPTIEFDLRPPPKKGRQVLIAKVTPGVPVLIGGTDVVLRGGARTDKDYLKLLDTRPAIGTVLNQGDYENFKKSLTSIALRKGYFDSEFTKAQLGIALGLHKAFWDIDYNSGERYRFGHVTFEGSQIRDEYLQNLVPFKKGDEYESKDLAELNRRLSATGWFNSVVVAPQFDKARETKVLPLTGVVSPRTENTIETGVGYSTDVGPRVKATWKKPWMNSYGHSLTTSTSISAPEQILDFSYKMPLLKNPLEQYYLVQGGFKRTDLNDTESDSTT
;
A
#
# COMPACT_ATOMS: atom_id res chain seq x y z
N LEU A 1 -19.10 -18.00 -11.37
CA LEU A 1 -19.93 -17.51 -12.50
C LEU A 1 -19.46 -16.18 -13.08
N SER A 2 -18.68 -15.39 -12.35
CA SER A 2 -18.10 -14.12 -12.81
C SER A 2 -17.09 -14.26 -13.98
N THR A 3 -16.70 -15.49 -14.33
CA THR A 3 -15.77 -15.81 -15.41
C THR A 3 -16.45 -16.22 -16.72
N ILE A 4 -17.78 -16.21 -16.78
CA ILE A 4 -18.57 -16.58 -17.98
C ILE A 4 -19.20 -15.31 -18.52
N GLU A 5 -18.80 -14.88 -19.72
CA GLU A 5 -19.37 -13.74 -20.40
C GLU A 5 -20.76 -14.06 -20.96
N SER A 6 -21.63 -13.04 -21.03
CA SER A 6 -23.06 -13.22 -21.40
C SER A 6 -23.26 -13.66 -22.88
N ASP A 7 -22.28 -13.48 -23.74
CA ASP A 7 -22.29 -13.90 -25.13
C ASP A 7 -21.77 -15.35 -25.34
N GLU A 8 -21.13 -15.94 -24.33
CA GLU A 8 -20.72 -17.33 -24.31
C GLU A 8 -21.85 -18.31 -23.96
N VAL A 9 -23.04 -17.82 -23.60
CA VAL A 9 -24.16 -18.67 -23.18
C VAL A 9 -24.75 -19.42 -24.39
N THR A 10 -24.36 -20.67 -24.53
CA THR A 10 -24.88 -21.59 -25.55
C THR A 10 -25.62 -22.75 -24.87
N PRO A 11 -26.69 -23.31 -25.48
CA PRO A 11 -27.44 -24.44 -24.89
C PRO A 11 -26.72 -25.78 -25.00
N ASP A 12 -25.45 -25.78 -25.40
CA ASP A 12 -24.73 -27.01 -25.68
C ASP A 12 -24.31 -27.76 -24.38
N ARG A 13 -24.01 -29.03 -24.54
CA ARG A 13 -23.62 -29.93 -23.42
C ARG A 13 -22.33 -29.46 -22.73
N ARG A 14 -21.42 -28.84 -23.48
CA ARG A 14 -20.13 -28.36 -22.93
C ARG A 14 -20.32 -27.15 -22.05
N PHE A 15 -21.19 -26.23 -22.47
CA PHE A 15 -21.50 -25.05 -21.65
C PHE A 15 -22.17 -25.45 -20.33
N ARG A 16 -23.15 -26.39 -20.39
CA ARG A 16 -23.80 -26.89 -19.16
C ARG A 16 -22.80 -27.55 -18.21
N ALA A 17 -21.84 -28.35 -18.71
CA ALA A 17 -20.80 -28.94 -17.89
C ALA A 17 -19.92 -27.86 -17.21
N ARG A 18 -19.50 -26.83 -17.96
CA ARG A 18 -18.73 -25.69 -17.36
C ARG A 18 -19.51 -24.98 -16.27
N VAL A 19 -20.80 -24.77 -16.46
CA VAL A 19 -21.68 -24.14 -15.44
C VAL A 19 -21.82 -25.05 -14.22
N ASP A 20 -22.03 -26.35 -14.41
CA ASP A 20 -22.10 -27.35 -13.35
C ASP A 20 -20.83 -27.35 -12.51
N ASP A 21 -19.67 -27.45 -13.16
CA ASP A 21 -18.36 -27.44 -12.51
C ASP A 21 -18.14 -26.14 -11.71
N ALA A 22 -18.46 -24.98 -12.30
CA ALA A 22 -18.32 -23.68 -11.65
C ALA A 22 -19.21 -23.55 -10.41
N ILE A 23 -20.44 -24.05 -10.48
CA ILE A 23 -21.38 -24.05 -9.33
C ILE A 23 -20.86 -24.99 -8.24
N ARG A 24 -20.40 -26.20 -8.61
CA ARG A 24 -19.85 -27.16 -7.63
C ARG A 24 -18.62 -26.64 -6.94
N GLU A 25 -17.68 -26.05 -7.67
CA GLU A 25 -16.48 -25.45 -7.07
C GLU A 25 -16.83 -24.29 -6.12
N GLY A 26 -17.78 -23.42 -6.53
CA GLY A 26 -18.26 -22.36 -5.66
C GLY A 26 -18.93 -22.87 -4.38
N LEU A 27 -19.71 -23.95 -4.49
CA LEU A 27 -20.38 -24.57 -3.35
C LEU A 27 -19.40 -25.33 -2.43
N LYS A 28 -18.39 -26.00 -2.98
CA LYS A 28 -17.31 -26.61 -2.19
C LYS A 28 -16.57 -25.60 -1.34
N ALA A 29 -16.28 -24.40 -1.90
CA ALA A 29 -15.66 -23.33 -1.15
C ALA A 29 -16.49 -22.89 0.05
N LEU A 30 -17.82 -23.02 -0.02
CA LEU A 30 -18.77 -22.72 1.03
C LEU A 30 -19.18 -23.93 1.89
N GLY A 31 -18.50 -25.06 1.75
CA GLY A 31 -18.72 -26.25 2.56
C GLY A 31 -19.77 -27.23 2.02
N TYR A 32 -20.28 -27.05 0.81
CA TYR A 32 -21.28 -27.94 0.20
C TYR A 32 -20.63 -28.80 -0.89
N TYR A 33 -20.34 -30.05 -0.57
CA TYR A 33 -19.57 -30.95 -1.44
C TYR A 33 -20.43 -31.87 -2.30
N GLN A 34 -21.70 -32.04 -1.98
CA GLN A 34 -22.63 -32.94 -2.64
C GLN A 34 -23.91 -32.23 -3.10
N PRO A 35 -23.80 -31.16 -3.91
CA PRO A 35 -24.97 -30.48 -4.42
C PRO A 35 -25.64 -31.28 -5.53
N THR A 36 -26.98 -31.18 -5.61
CA THR A 36 -27.76 -31.60 -6.76
C THR A 36 -28.05 -30.39 -7.65
N ILE A 37 -27.72 -30.47 -8.93
CA ILE A 37 -27.91 -29.39 -9.90
C ILE A 37 -28.78 -29.89 -11.03
N GLU A 38 -29.94 -29.28 -11.22
CA GLU A 38 -30.87 -29.55 -12.33
C GLU A 38 -30.88 -28.35 -13.27
N PHE A 39 -30.78 -28.64 -14.57
CA PHE A 39 -30.82 -27.62 -15.62
C PHE A 39 -32.15 -27.62 -16.34
N ASP A 40 -32.83 -26.48 -16.39
CA ASP A 40 -34.02 -26.23 -17.18
C ASP A 40 -33.70 -25.18 -18.28
N LEU A 41 -33.97 -25.54 -19.54
CA LEU A 41 -33.74 -24.66 -20.68
C LEU A 41 -35.08 -24.08 -21.12
N ARG A 42 -35.30 -22.79 -20.86
CA ARG A 42 -36.51 -22.11 -21.31
C ARG A 42 -36.37 -21.56 -22.74
N PRO A 43 -37.39 -21.72 -23.57
CA PRO A 43 -37.41 -21.12 -24.89
C PRO A 43 -37.31 -19.59 -24.78
N PRO A 44 -36.67 -18.93 -25.76
CA PRO A 44 -36.54 -17.48 -25.75
C PRO A 44 -37.94 -16.82 -25.80
N PRO A 45 -38.17 -15.75 -25.03
CA PRO A 45 -39.32 -14.87 -25.27
C PRO A 45 -39.23 -14.33 -26.71
N LYS A 46 -40.37 -13.95 -27.36
CA LYS A 46 -40.55 -13.62 -28.81
C LYS A 46 -39.44 -12.72 -29.43
N LYS A 47 -38.62 -12.05 -28.64
CA LYS A 47 -37.38 -11.37 -29.01
C LYS A 47 -36.37 -11.47 -27.84
N GLY A 48 -35.61 -12.57 -27.74
CA GLY A 48 -34.65 -12.73 -26.66
C GLY A 48 -33.75 -13.96 -26.84
N ARG A 49 -32.73 -14.07 -25.99
CA ARG A 49 -31.82 -15.23 -25.90
C ARG A 49 -32.47 -16.36 -25.11
N GLN A 50 -32.08 -17.59 -25.34
CA GLN A 50 -32.44 -18.73 -24.51
C GLN A 50 -31.95 -18.52 -23.08
N VAL A 51 -32.74 -18.93 -22.09
CA VAL A 51 -32.39 -18.82 -20.66
C VAL A 51 -32.14 -20.20 -20.11
N LEU A 52 -30.91 -20.43 -19.63
CA LEU A 52 -30.55 -21.64 -18.90
C LEU A 52 -30.75 -21.35 -17.39
N ILE A 53 -31.64 -22.11 -16.78
CA ILE A 53 -31.91 -22.05 -15.32
C ILE A 53 -31.23 -23.24 -14.67
N ALA A 54 -30.32 -22.97 -13.72
CA ALA A 54 -29.76 -23.99 -12.84
C ALA A 54 -30.49 -23.95 -11.50
N LYS A 55 -31.21 -25.01 -11.16
CA LYS A 55 -31.79 -25.22 -9.85
C LYS A 55 -30.77 -25.97 -9.00
N VAL A 56 -30.33 -25.32 -7.92
CA VAL A 56 -29.28 -25.84 -7.04
C VAL A 56 -29.85 -26.21 -5.70
N THR A 57 -29.67 -27.48 -5.30
CA THR A 57 -29.91 -27.95 -3.94
C THR A 57 -28.55 -28.22 -3.30
N PRO A 58 -28.08 -27.42 -2.33
CA PRO A 58 -26.70 -27.49 -1.83
C PRO A 58 -26.33 -28.82 -1.16
N GLY A 59 -27.33 -29.52 -0.59
CA GLY A 59 -27.08 -30.74 0.19
C GLY A 59 -26.68 -30.45 1.64
N VAL A 60 -26.13 -31.47 2.31
CA VAL A 60 -25.70 -31.36 3.71
C VAL A 60 -24.38 -30.60 3.78
N PRO A 61 -24.28 -29.52 4.59
CA PRO A 61 -23.05 -28.78 4.73
C PRO A 61 -22.00 -29.57 5.53
N VAL A 62 -20.74 -29.35 5.20
CA VAL A 62 -19.60 -29.76 6.00
C VAL A 62 -19.37 -28.74 7.10
N LEU A 63 -19.30 -29.19 8.35
CA LEU A 63 -19.12 -28.36 9.53
C LEU A 63 -17.67 -28.41 10.01
N ILE A 64 -17.21 -27.33 10.64
CA ILE A 64 -15.92 -27.29 11.31
C ILE A 64 -15.93 -28.30 12.48
N GLY A 65 -15.06 -29.29 12.42
CA GLY A 65 -14.86 -30.29 13.46
C GLY A 65 -13.70 -29.98 14.39
N GLY A 66 -12.75 -29.14 13.95
CA GLY A 66 -11.59 -28.70 14.72
C GLY A 66 -10.74 -27.70 13.97
N THR A 67 -10.05 -26.82 14.72
CA THR A 67 -9.12 -25.81 14.17
C THR A 67 -7.83 -25.88 14.99
N ASP A 68 -6.97 -26.85 14.67
CA ASP A 68 -5.67 -26.98 15.30
C ASP A 68 -4.67 -26.04 14.64
N VAL A 69 -4.15 -25.11 15.45
CA VAL A 69 -3.17 -24.11 15.00
C VAL A 69 -2.06 -24.03 16.02
N VAL A 70 -0.87 -24.49 15.62
CA VAL A 70 0.34 -24.43 16.43
C VAL A 70 1.20 -23.28 15.94
N LEU A 71 1.54 -22.36 16.85
CA LEU A 71 2.46 -21.26 16.61
C LEU A 71 3.82 -21.57 17.20
N ARG A 72 4.91 -21.38 16.41
CA ARG A 72 6.30 -21.54 16.83
C ARG A 72 7.09 -20.25 16.64
N GLY A 73 8.28 -20.19 17.23
CA GLY A 73 9.14 -19.00 17.20
C GLY A 73 8.55 -17.83 17.97
N GLY A 74 8.82 -16.61 17.52
CA GLY A 74 8.35 -15.37 18.16
C GLY A 74 6.82 -15.21 18.15
N ALA A 75 6.11 -15.86 17.22
CA ALA A 75 4.65 -15.84 17.14
C ALA A 75 3.96 -16.36 18.41
N ARG A 76 4.62 -17.20 19.19
CA ARG A 76 4.07 -17.75 20.45
C ARG A 76 3.72 -16.70 21.49
N THR A 77 4.40 -15.58 21.47
CA THR A 77 4.26 -14.51 22.48
C THR A 77 3.82 -13.18 21.88
N ASP A 78 3.81 -13.08 20.56
CA ASP A 78 3.43 -11.85 19.88
C ASP A 78 1.90 -11.68 19.90
N LYS A 79 1.47 -10.52 20.42
CA LYS A 79 0.04 -10.19 20.64
C LYS A 79 -0.81 -10.23 19.37
N ASP A 80 -0.24 -9.90 18.22
CA ASP A 80 -1.01 -9.86 16.97
C ASP A 80 -1.31 -11.29 16.47
N TYR A 81 -0.35 -12.20 16.62
CA TYR A 81 -0.57 -13.62 16.34
C TYR A 81 -1.56 -14.25 17.31
N LEU A 82 -1.42 -13.96 18.62
CA LEU A 82 -2.35 -14.49 19.62
C LEU A 82 -3.78 -13.98 19.37
N LYS A 83 -3.94 -12.69 19.04
CA LYS A 83 -5.24 -12.12 18.68
C LYS A 83 -5.82 -12.74 17.40
N LEU A 84 -4.98 -13.13 16.45
CA LEU A 84 -5.44 -13.81 15.23
C LEU A 84 -6.03 -15.18 15.55
N LEU A 85 -5.53 -15.90 16.58
CA LEU A 85 -6.10 -17.18 16.98
C LEU A 85 -7.58 -17.09 17.40
N ASP A 86 -8.00 -15.93 17.90
CA ASP A 86 -9.39 -15.69 18.30
C ASP A 86 -10.35 -15.57 17.10
N THR A 87 -9.81 -15.39 15.89
CA THR A 87 -10.59 -15.28 14.65
C THR A 87 -10.89 -16.63 13.99
N ARG A 88 -10.43 -17.72 14.58
CA ARG A 88 -10.72 -19.08 14.07
C ARG A 88 -12.22 -19.35 14.10
N PRO A 89 -12.77 -20.03 13.09
CA PRO A 89 -14.18 -20.37 13.11
C PRO A 89 -14.53 -21.30 14.29
N ALA A 90 -15.70 -21.11 14.85
CA ALA A 90 -16.18 -21.95 15.94
C ALA A 90 -16.50 -23.37 15.44
N ILE A 91 -16.27 -24.37 16.30
CA ILE A 91 -16.63 -25.77 16.02
C ILE A 91 -18.16 -25.84 15.80
N GLY A 92 -18.57 -26.56 14.76
CA GLY A 92 -19.99 -26.70 14.38
C GLY A 92 -20.49 -25.65 13.39
N THR A 93 -19.72 -24.63 13.06
CA THR A 93 -20.06 -23.69 11.97
C THR A 93 -19.84 -24.33 10.61
N VAL A 94 -20.52 -23.85 9.58
CA VAL A 94 -20.36 -24.33 8.21
C VAL A 94 -18.94 -23.96 7.70
N LEU A 95 -18.29 -24.92 7.05
CA LEU A 95 -16.99 -24.68 6.45
C LEU A 95 -17.06 -23.59 5.38
N ASN A 96 -16.18 -22.60 5.50
CA ASN A 96 -15.84 -21.67 4.45
C ASN A 96 -14.32 -21.79 4.18
N GLN A 97 -13.95 -22.26 3.00
CA GLN A 97 -12.52 -22.41 2.64
C GLN A 97 -11.82 -21.05 2.59
N GLY A 98 -12.57 -19.98 2.28
CA GLY A 98 -12.05 -18.61 2.31
C GLY A 98 -11.52 -18.19 3.68
N ASP A 99 -12.15 -18.64 4.77
CA ASP A 99 -11.69 -18.33 6.14
C ASP A 99 -10.33 -18.98 6.43
N TYR A 100 -10.13 -20.23 5.98
CA TYR A 100 -8.85 -20.92 6.08
C TYR A 100 -7.73 -20.20 5.30
N GLU A 101 -8.01 -19.82 4.06
CA GLU A 101 -7.03 -19.12 3.22
C GLU A 101 -6.73 -17.71 3.76
N ASN A 102 -7.75 -16.99 4.24
CA ASN A 102 -7.58 -15.67 4.84
C ASN A 102 -6.79 -15.75 6.15
N PHE A 103 -7.00 -16.78 6.96
CA PHE A 103 -6.22 -17.00 8.17
C PHE A 103 -4.74 -17.20 7.86
N LYS A 104 -4.39 -18.04 6.88
CA LYS A 104 -3.00 -18.23 6.42
C LYS A 104 -2.39 -16.94 5.89
N LYS A 105 -3.11 -16.21 5.06
CA LYS A 105 -2.67 -14.90 4.55
C LYS A 105 -2.43 -13.90 5.69
N SER A 106 -3.26 -13.93 6.73
CA SER A 106 -3.09 -13.06 7.90
C SER A 106 -1.82 -13.40 8.69
N LEU A 107 -1.50 -14.69 8.88
CA LEU A 107 -0.23 -15.12 9.48
C LEU A 107 0.98 -14.55 8.72
N THR A 108 0.99 -14.71 7.41
CA THR A 108 2.07 -14.19 6.55
C THR A 108 2.11 -12.64 6.54
N SER A 109 0.95 -12.00 6.53
CA SER A 109 0.86 -10.53 6.57
C SER A 109 1.42 -9.96 7.87
N ILE A 110 1.13 -10.58 9.02
CA ILE A 110 1.72 -10.20 10.30
C ILE A 110 3.24 -10.38 10.26
N ALA A 111 3.72 -11.51 9.70
CA ALA A 111 5.14 -11.77 9.57
C ALA A 111 5.87 -10.66 8.79
N LEU A 112 5.39 -10.33 7.61
CA LEU A 112 5.98 -9.28 6.77
C LEU A 112 5.94 -7.90 7.43
N ARG A 113 4.82 -7.58 8.10
CA ARG A 113 4.65 -6.30 8.77
C ARG A 113 5.59 -6.14 9.97
N LYS A 114 5.81 -7.21 10.73
CA LYS A 114 6.59 -7.19 11.98
C LYS A 114 8.02 -7.69 11.84
N GLY A 115 8.44 -8.10 10.65
CA GLY A 115 9.81 -8.51 10.41
C GLY A 115 10.15 -9.95 10.80
N TYR A 116 9.20 -10.86 10.74
CA TYR A 116 9.44 -12.30 10.85
C TYR A 116 9.70 -12.89 9.44
N PHE A 117 10.82 -12.51 8.85
CA PHE A 117 11.11 -12.81 7.43
C PHE A 117 11.48 -14.27 7.16
N ASP A 118 11.84 -15.03 8.19
CA ASP A 118 12.13 -16.47 8.06
C ASP A 118 10.91 -17.34 8.36
N SER A 119 9.71 -16.75 8.34
CA SER A 119 8.48 -17.47 8.66
C SER A 119 8.11 -18.49 7.59
N GLU A 120 7.67 -19.65 8.04
CA GLU A 120 7.26 -20.76 7.18
C GLU A 120 6.10 -21.57 7.77
N PHE A 121 5.34 -22.20 6.89
CA PHE A 121 4.36 -23.20 7.28
C PHE A 121 5.04 -24.58 7.28
N THR A 122 5.23 -25.16 8.45
CA THR A 122 5.68 -26.54 8.58
C THR A 122 4.55 -27.49 8.18
N LYS A 123 3.30 -27.10 8.47
CA LYS A 123 2.10 -27.78 8.06
C LYS A 123 0.97 -26.78 7.77
N ALA A 124 0.22 -27.01 6.69
CA ALA A 124 -0.94 -26.20 6.36
C ALA A 124 -1.93 -27.07 5.56
N GLN A 125 -2.83 -27.74 6.27
CA GLN A 125 -3.79 -28.66 5.70
C GLN A 125 -5.21 -28.35 6.12
N LEU A 126 -6.12 -28.39 5.17
CA LEU A 126 -7.56 -28.40 5.39
C LEU A 126 -8.05 -29.82 5.04
N GLY A 127 -8.26 -30.63 6.08
CA GLY A 127 -8.78 -32.00 5.96
C GLY A 127 -10.31 -31.98 5.90
N ILE A 128 -10.91 -32.75 4.95
CA ILE A 128 -12.36 -32.85 4.79
C ILE A 128 -12.76 -34.31 4.86
N ALA A 129 -13.50 -34.65 5.92
CA ALA A 129 -14.05 -35.98 6.14
C ALA A 129 -15.53 -35.98 5.68
N LEU A 130 -15.77 -36.26 4.40
CA LEU A 130 -17.11 -36.23 3.79
C LEU A 130 -18.09 -37.17 4.48
N GLY A 131 -17.66 -38.39 4.86
CA GLY A 131 -18.50 -39.35 5.57
C GLY A 131 -18.96 -38.90 6.96
N LEU A 132 -18.25 -37.94 7.58
CA LEU A 132 -18.58 -37.34 8.86
C LEU A 132 -19.20 -35.95 8.72
N HIS A 133 -19.28 -35.41 7.53
CA HIS A 133 -19.60 -34.01 7.23
C HIS A 133 -18.81 -33.02 8.11
N LYS A 134 -17.51 -33.27 8.29
CA LYS A 134 -16.62 -32.46 9.11
C LYS A 134 -15.36 -32.04 8.37
N ALA A 135 -14.89 -30.85 8.68
CA ALA A 135 -13.62 -30.29 8.23
C ALA A 135 -12.70 -29.97 9.42
N PHE A 136 -11.42 -30.12 9.22
CA PHE A 136 -10.39 -29.91 10.24
C PHE A 136 -9.29 -29.02 9.68
N TRP A 137 -8.94 -27.96 10.37
CA TRP A 137 -7.73 -27.19 10.12
C TRP A 137 -6.57 -27.84 10.86
N ASP A 138 -5.43 -27.94 10.20
CA ASP A 138 -4.18 -28.44 10.76
C ASP A 138 -3.05 -27.55 10.25
N ILE A 139 -2.69 -26.57 11.07
CA ILE A 139 -1.71 -25.52 10.75
C ILE A 139 -0.60 -25.57 11.79
N ASP A 140 0.64 -25.76 11.34
CA ASP A 140 1.85 -25.58 12.13
C ASP A 140 2.68 -24.48 11.47
N TYR A 141 2.77 -23.34 12.13
CA TYR A 141 3.40 -22.13 11.62
C TYR A 141 4.55 -21.71 12.50
N ASN A 142 5.75 -21.63 11.93
CA ASN A 142 6.95 -21.14 12.56
C ASN A 142 7.25 -19.74 12.04
N SER A 143 7.18 -18.73 12.91
CA SER A 143 7.53 -17.35 12.53
C SER A 143 9.04 -17.11 12.44
N GLY A 144 9.85 -17.99 13.03
CA GLY A 144 11.25 -17.69 13.30
C GLY A 144 11.41 -16.56 14.32
N GLU A 145 12.57 -15.93 14.31
CA GLU A 145 12.90 -14.79 15.14
C GLU A 145 12.54 -13.48 14.47
N ARG A 146 12.19 -12.46 15.27
CA ARG A 146 11.89 -11.12 14.78
C ARG A 146 13.17 -10.36 14.44
N TYR A 147 13.23 -9.82 13.22
CA TYR A 147 14.33 -8.97 12.81
C TYR A 147 14.26 -7.59 13.47
N ARG A 148 15.42 -6.97 13.63
CA ARG A 148 15.60 -5.62 14.18
C ARG A 148 16.24 -4.73 13.16
N PHE A 149 15.96 -3.42 13.22
CA PHE A 149 16.62 -2.45 12.36
C PHE A 149 18.13 -2.37 12.63
N GLY A 150 18.90 -2.39 11.56
CA GLY A 150 20.34 -2.13 11.54
C GLY A 150 20.66 -0.67 11.28
N HIS A 151 21.86 -0.43 10.76
CA HIS A 151 22.25 0.90 10.28
C HIS A 151 21.56 1.21 8.95
N VAL A 152 21.26 2.49 8.73
CA VAL A 152 20.83 3.02 7.47
C VAL A 152 22.00 3.75 6.82
N THR A 153 22.33 3.37 5.59
CA THR A 153 23.34 4.06 4.76
C THR A 153 22.64 4.71 3.58
N PHE A 154 23.12 5.89 3.16
CA PHE A 154 22.54 6.60 2.03
C PHE A 154 23.55 6.72 0.89
N GLU A 155 23.11 6.44 -0.33
CA GLU A 155 23.90 6.50 -1.56
C GLU A 155 23.26 7.46 -2.56
N GLY A 156 24.09 8.21 -3.28
CA GLY A 156 23.65 9.14 -4.33
C GLY A 156 23.14 10.49 -3.83
N SER A 157 23.26 10.80 -2.53
CA SER A 157 22.77 12.04 -1.95
C SER A 157 23.74 13.21 -2.15
N GLN A 158 23.19 14.38 -2.52
CA GLN A 158 23.85 15.67 -2.49
C GLN A 158 23.74 16.36 -1.12
N ILE A 159 22.90 15.82 -0.23
CA ILE A 159 22.68 16.34 1.13
C ILE A 159 23.59 15.59 2.11
N ARG A 160 24.08 16.26 3.12
CA ARG A 160 24.91 15.68 4.19
C ARG A 160 24.20 14.55 4.90
N ASP A 161 24.93 13.48 5.17
CA ASP A 161 24.40 12.27 5.83
C ASP A 161 23.75 12.58 7.19
N GLU A 162 24.32 13.49 7.97
CA GLU A 162 23.75 13.89 9.27
C GLU A 162 22.30 14.42 9.20
N TYR A 163 21.92 15.10 8.10
CA TYR A 163 20.56 15.54 7.85
C TYR A 163 19.66 14.36 7.52
N LEU A 164 20.16 13.39 6.75
CA LEU A 164 19.39 12.21 6.37
C LEU A 164 19.21 11.26 7.54
N GLN A 165 20.23 11.08 8.38
CA GLN A 165 20.14 10.27 9.60
C GLN A 165 19.08 10.80 10.57
N ASN A 166 18.91 12.12 10.68
CA ASN A 166 17.90 12.73 11.51
C ASN A 166 16.46 12.58 10.95
N LEU A 167 16.30 12.10 9.71
CA LEU A 167 15.02 11.73 9.14
C LEU A 167 14.60 10.28 9.45
N VAL A 168 15.54 9.45 9.91
CA VAL A 168 15.27 8.04 10.25
C VAL A 168 14.37 7.96 11.49
N PRO A 169 13.17 7.34 11.39
CA PRO A 169 12.19 7.33 12.49
C PRO A 169 12.44 6.27 13.56
N PHE A 170 13.48 5.43 13.40
CA PHE A 170 13.83 4.33 14.29
C PHE A 170 15.32 4.34 14.62
N LYS A 171 15.72 3.56 15.62
CA LYS A 171 17.11 3.37 16.02
C LYS A 171 17.60 1.97 15.67
N LYS A 172 18.91 1.83 15.53
CA LYS A 172 19.52 0.50 15.44
C LYS A 172 19.14 -0.34 16.67
N GLY A 173 18.64 -1.55 16.44
CA GLY A 173 18.20 -2.48 17.47
C GLY A 173 16.70 -2.42 17.79
N ASP A 174 15.98 -1.41 17.31
CA ASP A 174 14.52 -1.39 17.40
C ASP A 174 13.92 -2.55 16.60
N GLU A 175 12.82 -3.09 17.06
CA GLU A 175 12.11 -4.16 16.34
C GLU A 175 11.60 -3.66 15.00
N TYR A 176 11.77 -4.47 13.96
CA TYR A 176 11.30 -4.09 12.62
C TYR A 176 9.78 -3.92 12.60
N GLU A 177 9.35 -2.81 12.02
CA GLU A 177 7.96 -2.55 11.64
C GLU A 177 7.96 -1.96 10.21
N SER A 178 7.17 -2.55 9.33
CA SER A 178 7.08 -2.06 7.94
C SER A 178 6.58 -0.61 7.83
N LYS A 179 5.77 -0.17 8.81
CA LYS A 179 5.30 1.23 8.89
C LYS A 179 6.45 2.23 9.10
N ASP A 180 7.49 1.83 9.85
CA ASP A 180 8.63 2.71 10.14
C ASP A 180 9.54 2.84 8.90
N LEU A 181 9.68 1.76 8.12
CA LEU A 181 10.34 1.82 6.82
C LEU A 181 9.56 2.68 5.82
N ALA A 182 8.24 2.56 5.78
CA ALA A 182 7.38 3.41 4.95
C ALA A 182 7.47 4.88 5.38
N GLU A 183 7.53 5.15 6.69
CA GLU A 183 7.70 6.49 7.23
C GLU A 183 9.06 7.11 6.85
N LEU A 184 10.15 6.33 6.86
CA LEU A 184 11.45 6.80 6.37
C LEU A 184 11.37 7.23 4.90
N ASN A 185 10.78 6.39 4.03
CA ASN A 185 10.56 6.73 2.63
C ASN A 185 9.73 8.00 2.47
N ARG A 186 8.66 8.13 3.25
CA ARG A 186 7.79 9.31 3.25
C ARG A 186 8.55 10.57 3.66
N ARG A 187 9.36 10.50 4.73
CA ARG A 187 10.15 11.65 5.23
C ARG A 187 11.18 12.10 4.21
N LEU A 188 11.94 11.18 3.65
CA LEU A 188 12.93 11.48 2.61
C LEU A 188 12.27 12.13 1.39
N SER A 189 11.15 11.60 0.91
CA SER A 189 10.40 12.15 -0.22
C SER A 189 9.83 13.54 0.09
N ALA A 190 9.36 13.77 1.31
CA ALA A 190 8.76 15.03 1.75
C ALA A 190 9.77 16.19 1.84
N THR A 191 11.08 15.91 1.90
CA THR A 191 12.10 16.96 1.88
C THR A 191 12.09 17.78 0.60
N GLY A 192 11.67 17.17 -0.51
CA GLY A 192 11.74 17.76 -1.84
C GLY A 192 13.16 17.79 -2.44
N TRP A 193 14.17 17.25 -1.76
CA TRP A 193 15.56 17.23 -2.21
C TRP A 193 15.82 16.21 -3.31
N PHE A 194 15.00 15.16 -3.36
CA PHE A 194 15.23 13.99 -4.22
C PHE A 194 14.14 13.86 -5.28
N ASN A 195 14.54 13.35 -6.43
CA ASN A 195 13.64 12.95 -7.50
C ASN A 195 13.12 11.51 -7.28
N SER A 196 13.98 10.64 -6.76
CA SER A 196 13.62 9.28 -6.38
C SER A 196 14.25 8.89 -5.05
N VAL A 197 13.53 8.06 -4.28
CA VAL A 197 13.96 7.52 -3.00
C VAL A 197 13.57 6.04 -2.98
N VAL A 198 14.55 5.16 -2.77
CA VAL A 198 14.34 3.72 -2.60
C VAL A 198 15.14 3.27 -1.39
N VAL A 199 14.47 2.87 -0.33
CA VAL A 199 15.12 2.27 0.85
C VAL A 199 14.92 0.77 0.82
N ALA A 200 16.03 0.03 0.66
CA ALA A 200 16.03 -1.42 0.51
C ALA A 200 16.71 -2.12 1.68
N PRO A 201 16.06 -3.14 2.28
CA PRO A 201 16.66 -4.01 3.27
C PRO A 201 17.75 -4.91 2.67
N GLN A 202 18.84 -5.12 3.41
CA GLN A 202 19.99 -5.95 3.03
C GLN A 202 19.88 -7.32 3.72
N PHE A 203 18.99 -8.19 3.23
CA PHE A 203 18.70 -9.48 3.86
C PHE A 203 19.91 -10.42 3.94
N ASP A 204 20.78 -10.43 2.94
CA ASP A 204 21.94 -11.32 2.90
C ASP A 204 22.90 -11.09 4.08
N LYS A 205 22.96 -9.84 4.57
CA LYS A 205 23.78 -9.45 5.71
C LYS A 205 23.11 -9.66 7.07
N ALA A 206 21.82 -9.98 7.07
CA ALA A 206 20.99 -10.03 8.28
C ALA A 206 20.63 -11.45 8.74
N ARG A 207 20.85 -12.48 7.91
CA ARG A 207 20.36 -13.85 8.17
C ARG A 207 20.84 -14.44 9.49
N GLU A 208 22.11 -14.23 9.85
CA GLU A 208 22.68 -14.77 11.07
C GLU A 208 22.35 -13.92 12.31
N THR A 209 22.43 -12.61 12.17
CA THR A 209 22.33 -11.69 13.32
C THR A 209 20.91 -11.22 13.60
N LYS A 210 19.98 -11.42 12.65
CA LYS A 210 18.60 -10.86 12.66
C LYS A 210 18.56 -9.32 12.78
N VAL A 211 19.71 -8.67 12.52
CA VAL A 211 19.81 -7.20 12.44
C VAL A 211 19.91 -6.81 10.99
N LEU A 212 18.91 -6.09 10.49
CA LEU A 212 18.67 -5.79 9.10
C LEU A 212 19.23 -4.41 8.71
N PRO A 213 20.41 -4.33 8.05
CA PRO A 213 20.90 -3.07 7.53
C PRO A 213 20.00 -2.59 6.38
N LEU A 214 19.88 -1.29 6.21
CA LEU A 214 19.11 -0.66 5.15
C LEU A 214 20.02 0.20 4.29
N THR A 215 19.80 0.20 2.98
CA THR A 215 20.45 1.13 2.06
C THR A 215 19.39 2.01 1.40
N GLY A 216 19.48 3.29 1.62
CA GLY A 216 18.68 4.32 0.95
C GLY A 216 19.41 4.81 -0.31
N VAL A 217 18.95 4.39 -1.47
CA VAL A 217 19.42 4.90 -2.75
C VAL A 217 18.56 6.08 -3.15
N VAL A 218 19.16 7.25 -3.29
CA VAL A 218 18.44 8.48 -3.63
C VAL A 218 19.05 9.12 -4.88
N SER A 219 18.25 9.82 -5.65
CA SER A 219 18.73 10.64 -6.75
C SER A 219 18.37 12.11 -6.52
N PRO A 220 19.32 13.04 -6.72
CA PRO A 220 19.08 14.47 -6.57
C PRO A 220 17.93 14.95 -7.45
N ARG A 221 17.12 15.85 -6.92
CA ARG A 221 16.16 16.58 -7.73
C ARG A 221 16.92 17.57 -8.62
N THR A 222 16.36 17.86 -9.80
CA THR A 222 16.90 18.88 -10.71
C THR A 222 17.09 20.20 -9.96
N GLU A 223 18.30 20.76 -10.05
CA GLU A 223 18.67 21.98 -9.30
C GLU A 223 17.80 23.18 -9.63
N ASN A 224 17.38 23.31 -10.88
CA ASN A 224 16.61 24.45 -11.37
C ASN A 224 15.36 23.96 -12.08
N THR A 225 14.22 24.42 -11.62
CA THR A 225 12.92 24.20 -12.27
C THR A 225 12.30 25.55 -12.58
N ILE A 226 11.96 25.78 -13.84
CA ILE A 226 11.26 26.99 -14.28
C ILE A 226 9.86 26.59 -14.72
N GLU A 227 8.86 27.16 -14.09
CA GLU A 227 7.45 26.98 -14.44
C GLU A 227 6.95 28.29 -15.01
N THR A 228 6.33 28.28 -16.18
CA THR A 228 5.71 29.45 -16.81
C THR A 228 4.23 29.19 -17.04
N GLY A 229 3.44 30.25 -16.92
CA GLY A 229 2.01 30.17 -17.13
C GLY A 229 1.48 31.48 -17.73
N VAL A 230 0.44 31.38 -18.55
CA VAL A 230 -0.35 32.50 -19.04
C VAL A 230 -1.78 32.32 -18.60
N GLY A 231 -2.44 33.38 -18.26
CA GLY A 231 -3.83 33.39 -17.82
C GLY A 231 -4.54 34.68 -18.20
N TYR A 232 -5.84 34.67 -18.11
CA TYR A 232 -6.69 35.83 -18.27
C TYR A 232 -7.69 35.91 -17.12
N SER A 233 -7.85 37.09 -16.56
CA SER A 233 -8.84 37.40 -15.54
C SER A 233 -9.63 38.62 -15.96
N THR A 234 -10.91 38.68 -15.65
CA THR A 234 -11.78 39.82 -15.96
C THR A 234 -11.34 41.10 -15.24
N ASP A 235 -10.68 40.98 -14.10
CA ASP A 235 -10.32 42.12 -13.24
C ASP A 235 -8.97 42.74 -13.61
N VAL A 236 -7.99 41.90 -14.03
CA VAL A 236 -6.61 42.32 -14.30
C VAL A 236 -6.15 42.06 -15.73
N GLY A 237 -7.01 41.48 -16.56
CA GLY A 237 -6.70 41.15 -17.96
C GLY A 237 -5.71 39.97 -18.14
N PRO A 238 -4.93 40.02 -19.23
CA PRO A 238 -3.91 38.99 -19.49
C PRO A 238 -2.79 39.07 -18.45
N ARG A 239 -2.36 37.89 -17.96
CA ARG A 239 -1.30 37.73 -16.95
C ARG A 239 -0.29 36.70 -17.41
N VAL A 240 0.98 37.02 -17.21
CA VAL A 240 2.09 36.07 -17.38
C VAL A 240 2.71 35.81 -16.00
N LYS A 241 2.96 34.54 -15.69
CA LYS A 241 3.62 34.11 -14.45
C LYS A 241 4.84 33.29 -14.80
N ALA A 242 5.95 33.53 -14.10
CA ALA A 242 7.13 32.69 -14.10
C ALA A 242 7.54 32.37 -12.66
N THR A 243 7.86 31.10 -12.39
CA THR A 243 8.33 30.67 -11.07
C THR A 243 9.63 29.89 -11.26
N TRP A 244 10.67 30.34 -10.58
CA TRP A 244 11.95 29.63 -10.53
C TRP A 244 12.10 28.98 -9.16
N LYS A 245 12.33 27.66 -9.15
CA LYS A 245 12.49 26.86 -7.94
C LYS A 245 13.85 26.18 -7.95
N LYS A 246 14.59 26.34 -6.84
CA LYS A 246 15.80 25.57 -6.50
C LYS A 246 15.46 24.72 -5.26
N PRO A 247 15.10 23.44 -5.44
CA PRO A 247 14.69 22.57 -4.33
C PRO A 247 15.84 22.29 -3.36
N TRP A 248 17.06 22.45 -3.78
CA TRP A 248 18.26 22.44 -2.95
C TRP A 248 19.32 23.35 -3.57
N MET A 249 20.03 24.10 -2.75
CA MET A 249 21.09 25.04 -3.16
C MET A 249 22.47 24.60 -2.68
N ASN A 250 22.51 23.80 -1.62
CA ASN A 250 23.73 23.37 -0.95
C ASN A 250 23.52 22.03 -0.24
N SER A 251 24.58 21.45 0.30
CA SER A 251 24.54 20.19 1.03
C SER A 251 23.78 20.23 2.38
N TYR A 252 23.34 21.40 2.83
CA TYR A 252 22.47 21.57 3.99
C TYR A 252 20.98 21.56 3.62
N GLY A 253 20.66 21.38 2.33
CA GLY A 253 19.29 21.29 1.85
C GLY A 253 18.51 22.60 1.83
N HIS A 254 19.21 23.76 1.79
CA HIS A 254 18.54 25.05 1.64
C HIS A 254 17.82 25.12 0.29
N SER A 255 16.66 25.76 0.26
CA SER A 255 15.87 25.90 -0.98
C SER A 255 15.48 27.36 -1.23
N LEU A 256 15.33 27.71 -2.51
CA LEU A 256 14.89 29.03 -2.97
C LEU A 256 13.72 28.87 -3.93
N THR A 257 12.70 29.69 -3.74
CA THR A 257 11.63 29.86 -4.71
C THR A 257 11.45 31.33 -4.99
N THR A 258 11.46 31.71 -6.26
CA THR A 258 11.16 33.07 -6.70
C THR A 258 10.04 33.01 -7.72
N SER A 259 9.05 33.86 -7.57
CA SER A 259 7.96 33.95 -8.54
C SER A 259 7.75 35.39 -8.97
N THR A 260 7.48 35.59 -10.26
CA THR A 260 7.06 36.87 -10.81
C THR A 260 5.72 36.69 -11.53
N SER A 261 4.85 37.68 -11.37
CA SER A 261 3.57 37.73 -12.06
C SER A 261 3.38 39.12 -12.63
N ILE A 262 3.11 39.25 -13.91
CA ILE A 262 2.99 40.52 -14.62
C ILE A 262 1.64 40.55 -15.35
N SER A 263 0.85 41.56 -15.07
CA SER A 263 -0.33 41.97 -15.85
C SER A 263 -0.24 43.49 -16.07
N ALA A 264 -1.13 44.03 -16.89
CA ALA A 264 -1.14 45.50 -17.15
C ALA A 264 -1.28 46.33 -15.87
N PRO A 265 -2.25 46.03 -14.97
CA PRO A 265 -2.42 46.79 -13.73
C PRO A 265 -1.58 46.30 -12.55
N GLU A 266 -0.97 45.13 -12.62
CA GLU A 266 -0.31 44.53 -11.44
C GLU A 266 0.99 43.83 -11.78
N GLN A 267 2.04 44.10 -11.04
CA GLN A 267 3.35 43.48 -11.11
C GLN A 267 3.75 42.98 -9.72
N ILE A 268 4.05 41.70 -9.61
CA ILE A 268 4.40 41.06 -8.35
C ILE A 268 5.73 40.31 -8.53
N LEU A 269 6.61 40.45 -7.55
CA LEU A 269 7.83 39.67 -7.40
C LEU A 269 7.89 39.16 -5.96
N ASP A 270 7.93 37.86 -5.78
CA ASP A 270 8.07 37.19 -4.50
C ASP A 270 9.30 36.32 -4.46
N PHE A 271 9.93 36.23 -3.30
CA PHE A 271 10.96 35.23 -3.04
C PHE A 271 10.75 34.58 -1.66
N SER A 272 11.17 33.34 -1.56
CA SER A 272 11.11 32.52 -0.34
C SER A 272 12.37 31.68 -0.24
N TYR A 273 13.13 31.88 0.83
CA TYR A 273 14.36 31.13 1.12
C TYR A 273 14.18 30.33 2.40
N LYS A 274 14.29 29.00 2.30
CA LYS A 274 14.09 28.05 3.41
C LYS A 274 15.43 27.42 3.80
N MET A 275 15.71 27.40 5.10
CA MET A 275 16.91 26.83 5.73
C MET A 275 16.51 25.75 6.72
N PRO A 276 16.51 24.45 6.36
CA PRO A 276 16.18 23.37 7.29
C PRO A 276 17.19 23.29 8.43
N LEU A 277 16.71 22.98 9.64
CA LEU A 277 17.55 22.77 10.80
C LEU A 277 17.94 21.29 10.91
N LEU A 278 19.17 21.04 11.33
CA LEU A 278 19.75 19.71 11.41
C LEU A 278 18.91 18.74 12.24
N LYS A 279 18.40 19.19 13.39
CA LYS A 279 17.70 18.31 14.35
C LYS A 279 16.41 17.71 13.80
N ASN A 280 15.65 18.48 13.02
CA ASN A 280 14.44 18.00 12.37
C ASN A 280 14.22 18.79 11.06
N PRO A 281 14.85 18.37 9.95
CA PRO A 281 14.86 19.13 8.70
C PRO A 281 13.48 19.33 8.07
N LEU A 282 12.50 18.47 8.39
CA LEU A 282 11.15 18.58 7.85
C LEU A 282 10.30 19.60 8.57
N GLU A 283 10.37 19.66 9.90
CA GLU A 283 9.46 20.44 10.72
C GLU A 283 10.09 21.73 11.24
N GLN A 284 11.43 21.78 11.33
CA GLN A 284 12.16 22.91 11.86
C GLN A 284 13.00 23.56 10.77
N TYR A 285 12.74 24.81 10.50
CA TYR A 285 13.48 25.59 9.49
C TYR A 285 13.35 27.09 9.76
N TYR A 286 14.33 27.84 9.29
CA TYR A 286 14.18 29.28 9.13
C TYR A 286 13.60 29.55 7.74
N LEU A 287 12.69 30.50 7.66
CA LEU A 287 12.06 30.96 6.43
C LEU A 287 12.24 32.46 6.31
N VAL A 288 12.92 32.88 5.24
CA VAL A 288 13.04 34.30 4.87
C VAL A 288 12.19 34.50 3.62
N GLN A 289 11.23 35.40 3.72
CA GLN A 289 10.35 35.76 2.62
C GLN A 289 10.36 37.26 2.41
N GLY A 290 10.16 37.65 1.17
CA GLY A 290 9.99 39.07 0.81
C GLY A 290 9.26 39.16 -0.52
N GLY A 291 8.63 40.28 -0.73
CA GLY A 291 7.87 40.54 -1.95
C GLY A 291 7.82 42.04 -2.28
N PHE A 292 7.67 42.31 -3.56
CA PHE A 292 7.37 43.64 -4.11
C PHE A 292 6.12 43.52 -4.95
N LYS A 293 5.18 44.42 -4.72
CA LYS A 293 3.94 44.53 -5.48
C LYS A 293 3.72 45.98 -5.90
N ARG A 294 3.57 46.20 -7.21
CA ARG A 294 3.15 47.45 -7.81
C ARG A 294 1.77 47.25 -8.41
N THR A 295 0.87 48.18 -8.09
CA THR A 295 -0.51 48.18 -8.61
C THR A 295 -0.82 49.54 -9.19
N ASP A 296 -1.32 49.58 -10.40
CA ASP A 296 -1.79 50.79 -11.11
C ASP A 296 -3.21 50.54 -11.61
N LEU A 297 -4.17 51.04 -10.84
CA LEU A 297 -5.61 50.87 -11.08
C LEU A 297 -6.32 52.22 -11.04
N ASN A 298 -6.91 52.64 -12.14
CA ASN A 298 -7.83 53.80 -12.20
C ASN A 298 -7.29 55.07 -11.51
N ASP A 299 -6.19 55.61 -11.99
CA ASP A 299 -5.52 56.82 -11.47
C ASP A 299 -4.92 56.70 -10.04
N THR A 300 -4.84 55.48 -9.50
CA THR A 300 -4.17 55.19 -8.22
C THR A 300 -3.00 54.28 -8.41
N GLU A 301 -1.79 54.77 -8.20
CA GLU A 301 -0.54 53.98 -8.17
C GLU A 301 -0.21 53.64 -6.71
N SER A 302 0.07 52.37 -6.43
CA SER A 302 0.45 51.91 -5.10
C SER A 302 1.62 50.95 -5.20
N ASP A 303 2.68 51.20 -4.48
CA ASP A 303 3.83 50.30 -4.29
C ASP A 303 3.82 49.77 -2.86
N SER A 304 3.91 48.48 -2.70
CA SER A 304 4.05 47.83 -1.40
C SER A 304 5.25 46.86 -1.38
N THR A 305 5.96 46.85 -0.25
CA THR A 305 7.06 45.92 0.02
C THR A 305 6.77 45.19 1.32
N THR A 306 6.98 43.90 1.31
CA THR A 306 6.75 43.04 2.48
C THR A 306 8.03 42.30 2.84
#